data_be2a57415c48bf8ccc7bdce44efd7c01
#
_entry.id   be2a57415c48bf8ccc7bdce44efd7c01
#
_cell.length_a   1.000
_cell.length_b   1.000
_cell.length_c   1.000
_cell.angle_alpha   90.00
_cell.angle_beta   90.00
_cell.angle_gamma   90.00
#
_symmetry.space_group_name_H-M   'P 1'
#
loop_
_entity.id
_entity.type
_entity.pdbx_description
1 polymer ?
#
loop_
_entity_poly.entity_id
_entity_poly.type
_entity_poly.pdbx_seq_one_letter_code
_entity_poly.pdbx_strand_id
1 'polypeptide(L)'
;MVDPGKKKYKNNYLTQVICQFAFDKNEAIVAQSLKEFKDSLGEDYSTLSSVVQQGIIIEDNGSDITTERDQTTIWEIQSTKGDHKITINQQSLAITFTEFTIFSGPITVIESIHSLFFAKFNNVQSITRLGLRYINQIKIDEPKVDWSKYLAPELTDSFKFEGAEKIRRSMHSMIFIEDDDLAVNFNYGVYNRYFPAPISENEFILDLDAYTHYSIEVENPVERLKKFSKALAIYFEKSITEDLRQTMEVIDE
;
A
#
# COMPACT_ATOMS: atom_id res chain seq x y z
N MET A 1 13.65 25.81 -5.60
CA MET A 1 12.86 24.62 -5.91
C MET A 1 12.19 24.17 -4.62
N VAL A 2 10.88 24.08 -4.57
CA VAL A 2 10.14 23.55 -3.43
C VAL A 2 10.50 22.07 -3.29
N ASP A 3 10.78 21.59 -2.07
CA ASP A 3 11.04 20.17 -1.80
C ASP A 3 9.79 19.36 -2.22
N PRO A 4 9.89 18.44 -3.19
CA PRO A 4 8.73 17.67 -3.68
C PRO A 4 7.97 16.95 -2.57
N GLY A 5 8.65 16.58 -1.49
CA GLY A 5 8.03 15.92 -0.33
C GLY A 5 7.20 16.83 0.58
N LYS A 6 7.12 18.14 0.29
CA LYS A 6 6.37 19.12 1.11
C LYS A 6 5.10 19.65 0.44
N LYS A 7 4.87 19.34 -0.84
CA LYS A 7 3.65 19.78 -1.50
C LYS A 7 2.43 19.09 -0.90
N LYS A 8 1.42 19.89 -0.57
CA LYS A 8 0.10 19.42 -0.12
C LYS A 8 -0.93 19.80 -1.18
N TYR A 9 -1.89 18.93 -1.37
CA TYR A 9 -2.96 19.12 -2.34
C TYR A 9 -4.31 19.08 -1.63
N LYS A 10 -5.20 20.00 -1.98
CA LYS A 10 -6.57 20.06 -1.46
C LYS A 10 -7.39 18.87 -1.95
N ASN A 11 -7.26 18.57 -3.25
CA ASN A 11 -7.90 17.45 -3.91
C ASN A 11 -6.80 16.45 -4.27
N ASN A 12 -6.58 15.43 -3.47
CA ASN A 12 -5.60 14.39 -3.77
C ASN A 12 -6.26 13.13 -4.31
N TYR A 13 -5.48 12.33 -5.05
CA TYR A 13 -5.94 11.06 -5.60
C TYR A 13 -5.50 9.86 -4.77
N LEU A 14 -4.86 10.09 -3.63
CA LEU A 14 -4.40 9.05 -2.73
C LEU A 14 -5.61 8.45 -2.01
N THR A 15 -5.92 7.20 -2.31
CA THR A 15 -7.10 6.49 -1.79
C THR A 15 -6.77 5.55 -0.65
N GLN A 16 -5.52 5.08 -0.58
CA GLN A 16 -5.07 4.21 0.51
C GLN A 16 -3.62 4.47 0.88
N VAL A 17 -3.36 4.45 2.19
CA VAL A 17 -2.02 4.33 2.77
C VAL A 17 -1.97 3.03 3.55
N ILE A 18 -0.99 2.17 3.23
CA ILE A 18 -0.83 0.88 3.89
C ILE A 18 0.57 0.80 4.49
N CYS A 19 0.66 0.58 5.80
CA CYS A 19 1.90 0.24 6.48
C CYS A 19 1.87 -1.24 6.84
N GLN A 20 2.88 -1.99 6.42
CA GLN A 20 2.97 -3.43 6.66
C GLN A 20 4.30 -3.80 7.33
N PHE A 21 4.19 -4.62 8.36
CA PHE A 21 5.28 -5.30 9.04
C PHE A 21 5.13 -6.80 8.76
N ALA A 22 6.04 -7.38 7.98
CA ALA A 22 6.13 -8.82 7.79
C ALA A 22 7.21 -9.39 8.72
N PHE A 23 6.99 -10.59 9.24
CA PHE A 23 7.87 -11.30 10.16
C PHE A 23 7.73 -12.81 9.98
N ASP A 24 8.65 -13.58 10.55
CA ASP A 24 8.56 -15.02 10.53
C ASP A 24 7.30 -15.52 11.24
N LYS A 25 6.79 -16.68 10.83
CA LYS A 25 5.55 -17.24 11.37
C LYS A 25 5.58 -17.31 12.89
N ASN A 26 4.57 -16.69 13.51
CA ASN A 26 4.39 -16.66 14.95
C ASN A 26 3.10 -17.40 15.36
N GLU A 27 3.25 -18.60 15.89
CA GLU A 27 2.15 -19.46 16.32
C GLU A 27 1.40 -18.91 17.56
N ALA A 28 1.95 -17.92 18.27
CA ALA A 28 1.25 -17.25 19.37
C ALA A 28 0.15 -16.30 18.89
N ILE A 29 0.11 -15.95 17.60
CA ILE A 29 -0.93 -15.13 17.00
C ILE A 29 -2.15 -16.01 16.71
N VAL A 30 -3.05 -16.05 17.68
CA VAL A 30 -4.31 -16.80 17.65
C VAL A 30 -5.48 -15.90 18.09
N ALA A 31 -6.71 -16.35 17.86
CA ALA A 31 -7.91 -15.55 18.17
C ALA A 31 -7.93 -15.03 19.62
N GLN A 32 -7.49 -15.83 20.61
CA GLN A 32 -7.50 -15.43 22.02
C GLN A 32 -6.49 -14.30 22.29
N SER A 33 -5.24 -14.44 21.82
CA SER A 33 -4.19 -13.42 22.01
C SER A 33 -4.53 -12.12 21.26
N LEU A 34 -5.19 -12.22 20.10
CA LEU A 34 -5.65 -11.06 19.34
C LEU A 34 -6.85 -10.36 19.97
N LYS A 35 -7.73 -11.08 20.69
CA LYS A 35 -8.76 -10.46 21.50
C LYS A 35 -8.13 -9.60 22.61
N GLU A 36 -7.15 -10.11 23.31
CA GLU A 36 -6.41 -9.37 24.34
C GLU A 36 -5.66 -8.16 23.75
N PHE A 37 -5.04 -8.34 22.57
CA PHE A 37 -4.42 -7.22 21.85
C PHE A 37 -5.44 -6.15 21.47
N LYS A 38 -6.60 -6.53 20.90
CA LYS A 38 -7.70 -5.61 20.58
C LYS A 38 -8.17 -4.84 21.83
N ASP A 39 -8.31 -5.52 22.96
CA ASP A 39 -8.73 -4.88 24.21
C ASP A 39 -7.68 -3.87 24.71
N SER A 40 -6.38 -4.08 24.44
CA SER A 40 -5.30 -3.13 24.75
C SER A 40 -5.28 -1.89 23.85
N LEU A 41 -5.89 -1.94 22.65
CA LEU A 41 -6.05 -0.79 21.77
C LEU A 41 -7.07 0.24 22.29
N GLY A 42 -7.95 -0.17 23.23
CA GLY A 42 -8.97 0.70 23.82
C GLY A 42 -10.27 0.81 23.01
N GLU A 43 -11.06 1.83 23.34
CA GLU A 43 -12.43 2.02 22.83
C GLU A 43 -12.48 2.53 21.39
N ASP A 44 -11.36 3.03 20.85
CA ASP A 44 -11.26 3.47 19.46
C ASP A 44 -11.32 2.32 18.44
N TYR A 45 -11.38 1.06 18.91
CA TYR A 45 -11.46 -0.14 18.09
C TYR A 45 -12.60 -1.05 18.54
N SER A 46 -13.59 -1.26 17.68
CA SER A 46 -14.85 -1.89 18.06
C SER A 46 -14.94 -3.38 17.74
N THR A 47 -14.40 -3.84 16.62
CA THR A 47 -14.71 -5.15 16.07
C THR A 47 -13.45 -5.94 15.78
N LEU A 48 -13.39 -7.19 16.25
CA LEU A 48 -12.45 -8.20 15.79
C LEU A 48 -13.22 -9.24 14.97
N SER A 49 -12.90 -9.37 13.70
CA SER A 49 -13.45 -10.36 12.79
C SER A 49 -12.34 -11.22 12.19
N SER A 50 -12.70 -12.36 11.62
CA SER A 50 -11.72 -13.22 10.93
C SER A 50 -12.29 -13.79 9.64
N VAL A 51 -11.41 -13.94 8.66
CA VAL A 51 -11.69 -14.61 7.39
C VAL A 51 -10.62 -15.68 7.18
N VAL A 52 -11.04 -16.87 6.77
CA VAL A 52 -10.13 -17.94 6.39
C VAL A 52 -9.91 -17.88 4.89
N GLN A 53 -8.69 -17.58 4.49
CA GLN A 53 -8.26 -17.63 3.10
C GLN A 53 -7.70 -19.02 2.83
N GLN A 54 -8.20 -19.68 1.78
CA GLN A 54 -7.71 -20.98 1.32
C GLN A 54 -6.87 -20.78 0.08
N GLY A 55 -5.66 -21.33 0.08
CA GLY A 55 -4.74 -21.40 -1.05
C GLY A 55 -4.47 -22.86 -1.43
N ILE A 56 -3.96 -23.05 -2.64
CA ILE A 56 -3.41 -24.33 -3.09
C ILE A 56 -1.97 -24.04 -3.47
N ILE A 57 -1.03 -24.70 -2.78
CA ILE A 57 0.39 -24.69 -3.14
C ILE A 57 0.61 -25.89 -4.05
N ILE A 58 1.13 -25.64 -5.25
CA ILE A 58 1.51 -26.69 -6.19
C ILE A 58 3.04 -26.67 -6.27
N GLU A 59 3.68 -27.72 -5.76
CA GLU A 59 5.13 -27.89 -5.87
C GLU A 59 5.42 -28.93 -6.95
N ASP A 60 6.21 -28.55 -7.97
CA ASP A 60 6.73 -29.41 -9.00
C ASP A 60 8.22 -29.64 -8.73
N ASN A 61 8.56 -30.85 -8.29
CA ASN A 61 9.93 -31.28 -8.02
C ASN A 61 10.57 -32.02 -9.23
N GLY A 62 9.95 -31.89 -10.41
CA GLY A 62 10.44 -32.49 -11.68
C GLY A 62 10.17 -34.00 -11.81
N SER A 63 9.84 -34.71 -10.73
CA SER A 63 9.45 -36.12 -10.72
C SER A 63 8.04 -36.34 -10.19
N ASP A 64 7.58 -35.44 -9.28
CA ASP A 64 6.27 -35.53 -8.67
C ASP A 64 5.66 -34.12 -8.49
N ILE A 65 4.36 -34.00 -8.75
CA ILE A 65 3.58 -32.79 -8.43
C ILE A 65 2.87 -33.04 -7.10
N THR A 66 3.24 -32.27 -6.09
CA THR A 66 2.54 -32.28 -4.81
C THR A 66 1.60 -31.09 -4.69
N THR A 67 0.41 -31.33 -4.15
CA THR A 67 -0.60 -30.27 -3.92
C THR A 67 -0.86 -30.20 -2.44
N GLU A 68 -0.54 -29.07 -1.84
CA GLU A 68 -0.84 -28.78 -0.44
C GLU A 68 -1.91 -27.71 -0.33
N ARG A 69 -2.86 -27.89 0.59
CA ARG A 69 -3.83 -26.85 0.92
C ARG A 69 -3.23 -25.96 1.99
N ASP A 70 -3.04 -24.69 1.66
CA ASP A 70 -2.69 -23.67 2.63
C ASP A 70 -3.95 -22.99 3.17
N GLN A 71 -4.03 -22.84 4.48
CA GLN A 71 -5.09 -22.11 5.16
C GLN A 71 -4.46 -21.01 5.99
N THR A 72 -4.71 -19.76 5.59
CA THR A 72 -4.28 -18.60 6.36
C THR A 72 -5.50 -17.93 6.97
N THR A 73 -5.53 -17.82 8.29
CA THR A 73 -6.54 -17.01 8.97
C THR A 73 -6.08 -15.56 9.00
N ILE A 74 -6.92 -14.68 8.50
CA ILE A 74 -6.71 -13.22 8.52
C ILE A 74 -7.70 -12.64 9.53
N TRP A 75 -7.18 -11.89 10.49
CA TRP A 75 -7.97 -11.15 11.46
C TRP A 75 -7.99 -9.68 11.10
N GLU A 76 -9.15 -9.05 11.25
CA GLU A 76 -9.34 -7.61 11.01
C GLU A 76 -9.90 -6.94 12.26
N ILE A 77 -9.31 -5.81 12.63
CA ILE A 77 -9.77 -4.91 13.69
C ILE A 77 -10.06 -3.56 13.04
N GLN A 78 -11.29 -3.09 13.16
CA GLN A 78 -11.74 -1.84 12.54
C GLN A 78 -11.71 -0.70 13.57
N SER A 79 -11.19 0.47 13.17
CA SER A 79 -11.38 1.72 13.92
C SER A 79 -12.86 2.08 14.03
N THR A 80 -13.31 2.60 15.16
CA THR A 80 -14.70 3.05 15.36
C THR A 80 -15.06 4.22 14.44
N LYS A 81 -14.08 5.02 14.04
CA LYS A 81 -14.25 6.12 13.08
C LYS A 81 -14.31 5.64 11.63
N GLY A 82 -13.89 4.39 11.34
CA GLY A 82 -13.86 3.85 10.00
C GLY A 82 -12.70 4.35 9.13
N ASP A 83 -11.83 5.22 9.65
CA ASP A 83 -10.72 5.85 8.93
C ASP A 83 -9.54 4.92 8.67
N HIS A 84 -9.40 3.85 9.47
CA HIS A 84 -8.38 2.84 9.26
C HIS A 84 -8.78 1.47 9.81
N LYS A 85 -8.08 0.44 9.33
CA LYS A 85 -8.20 -0.94 9.82
C LYS A 85 -6.83 -1.58 10.02
N ILE A 86 -6.78 -2.50 10.96
CA ILE A 86 -5.63 -3.37 11.23
C ILE A 86 -5.94 -4.75 10.69
N THR A 87 -5.04 -5.30 9.89
CA THR A 87 -5.13 -6.65 9.35
C THR A 87 -3.94 -7.46 9.87
N ILE A 88 -4.20 -8.62 10.46
CA ILE A 88 -3.17 -9.45 11.11
C ILE A 88 -3.32 -10.89 10.61
N ASN A 89 -2.20 -11.53 10.36
CA ASN A 89 -2.08 -12.98 10.26
C ASN A 89 -0.83 -13.45 11.04
N GLN A 90 -0.51 -14.72 10.98
CA GLN A 90 0.66 -15.26 11.72
C GLN A 90 2.01 -14.76 11.20
N GLN A 91 2.07 -14.04 10.08
CA GLN A 91 3.31 -13.57 9.44
C GLN A 91 3.30 -12.07 9.15
N SER A 92 2.24 -11.35 9.45
CA SER A 92 2.17 -9.92 9.17
C SER A 92 1.17 -9.16 10.03
N LEU A 93 1.51 -7.88 10.26
CA LEU A 93 0.64 -6.82 10.75
C LEU A 93 0.57 -5.75 9.64
N ALA A 94 -0.62 -5.40 9.19
CA ALA A 94 -0.83 -4.29 8.26
C ALA A 94 -1.86 -3.31 8.80
N ILE A 95 -1.62 -2.01 8.59
CA ILE A 95 -2.52 -0.93 8.96
C ILE A 95 -2.87 -0.18 7.68
N THR A 96 -4.15 -0.17 7.32
CA THR A 96 -4.66 0.46 6.10
C THR A 96 -5.52 1.66 6.44
N PHE A 97 -5.15 2.83 5.96
CA PHE A 97 -5.90 4.09 6.08
C PHE A 97 -6.63 4.37 4.76
N THR A 98 -7.88 4.80 4.87
CA THR A 98 -8.73 5.20 3.73
C THR A 98 -9.15 6.65 3.79
N GLU A 99 -9.05 7.27 4.97
CA GLU A 99 -9.35 8.68 5.21
C GLU A 99 -8.18 9.35 5.94
N PHE A 100 -7.51 10.26 5.27
CA PHE A 100 -6.38 11.02 5.83
C PHE A 100 -6.15 12.30 5.01
N THR A 101 -5.64 13.34 5.68
CA THR A 101 -5.31 14.62 5.04
C THR A 101 -3.82 14.75 4.81
N ILE A 102 -3.03 14.33 5.81
CA ILE A 102 -1.56 14.37 5.79
C ILE A 102 -1.00 13.15 6.51
N PHE A 103 0.21 12.70 6.12
CA PHE A 103 0.83 11.49 6.67
C PHE A 103 1.17 11.58 8.16
N SER A 104 1.26 12.78 8.76
CA SER A 104 1.54 12.92 10.19
C SER A 104 0.49 12.27 11.10
N GLY A 105 -0.79 12.24 10.71
CA GLY A 105 -1.83 11.52 11.43
C GLY A 105 -1.63 10.02 11.43
N PRO A 106 -1.54 9.38 10.26
CA PRO A 106 -1.25 7.95 10.14
C PRO A 106 -0.01 7.49 10.89
N ILE A 107 1.10 8.25 10.88
CA ILE A 107 2.35 7.82 11.51
C ILE A 107 2.21 7.65 13.03
N THR A 108 1.46 8.53 13.70
CA THR A 108 1.23 8.42 15.16
C THR A 108 0.39 7.18 15.50
N VAL A 109 -0.61 6.87 14.68
CA VAL A 109 -1.43 5.67 14.84
C VAL A 109 -0.59 4.41 14.61
N ILE A 110 0.24 4.41 13.56
CA ILE A 110 1.15 3.29 13.26
C ILE A 110 2.10 3.05 14.42
N GLU A 111 2.72 4.10 14.97
CA GLU A 111 3.64 3.99 16.09
C GLU A 111 2.98 3.39 17.34
N SER A 112 1.77 3.82 17.66
CA SER A 112 1.00 3.31 18.80
C SER A 112 0.65 1.83 18.63
N ILE A 113 0.11 1.45 17.46
CA ILE A 113 -0.26 0.05 17.15
C ILE A 113 0.98 -0.83 17.14
N HIS A 114 2.08 -0.39 16.51
CA HIS A 114 3.36 -1.08 16.48
C HIS A 114 3.85 -1.38 17.91
N SER A 115 3.90 -0.37 18.78
CA SER A 115 4.39 -0.50 20.14
C SER A 115 3.57 -1.51 20.94
N LEU A 116 2.24 -1.46 20.85
CA LEU A 116 1.35 -2.38 21.56
C LEU A 116 1.45 -3.81 21.00
N PHE A 117 1.54 -3.96 19.66
CA PHE A 117 1.61 -5.26 19.02
C PHE A 117 2.89 -5.99 19.37
N PHE A 118 4.06 -5.36 19.19
CA PHE A 118 5.34 -6.01 19.46
C PHE A 118 5.65 -6.15 20.96
N ALA A 119 5.03 -5.33 21.82
CA ALA A 119 5.05 -5.60 23.26
C ALA A 119 4.25 -6.86 23.63
N LYS A 120 3.09 -7.09 22.99
CA LYS A 120 2.26 -8.29 23.19
C LYS A 120 2.91 -9.53 22.58
N PHE A 121 3.48 -9.44 21.39
CA PHE A 121 4.13 -10.51 20.65
C PHE A 121 5.66 -10.35 20.65
N ASN A 122 6.24 -10.24 21.84
CA ASN A 122 7.67 -9.94 22.05
C ASN A 122 8.63 -11.07 21.62
N ASN A 123 8.10 -12.22 21.24
CA ASN A 123 8.84 -13.30 20.60
C ASN A 123 9.14 -13.06 19.11
N VAL A 124 8.53 -12.04 18.48
CA VAL A 124 8.96 -11.55 17.17
C VAL A 124 10.24 -10.72 17.36
N GLN A 125 11.37 -11.26 16.89
CA GLN A 125 12.68 -10.63 17.07
C GLN A 125 13.12 -9.77 15.88
N SER A 126 12.58 -10.05 14.70
CA SER A 126 12.92 -9.33 13.47
C SER A 126 11.71 -9.11 12.58
N ILE A 127 11.75 -8.03 11.83
CA ILE A 127 10.83 -7.69 10.76
C ILE A 127 11.52 -8.03 9.45
N THR A 128 11.01 -9.02 8.73
CA THR A 128 11.57 -9.47 7.44
C THR A 128 11.31 -8.45 6.33
N ARG A 129 10.26 -7.64 6.47
CA ARG A 129 9.94 -6.52 5.57
C ARG A 129 9.11 -5.47 6.29
N LEU A 130 9.57 -4.24 6.28
CA LEU A 130 8.76 -3.05 6.58
C LEU A 130 8.40 -2.40 5.26
N GLY A 131 7.11 -2.12 5.03
CA GLY A 131 6.60 -1.47 3.83
C GLY A 131 5.64 -0.33 4.11
N LEU A 132 5.72 0.72 3.29
CA LEU A 132 4.75 1.82 3.23
C LEU A 132 4.30 1.96 1.77
N ARG A 133 3.00 1.79 1.52
CA ARG A 133 2.41 1.80 0.18
C ARG A 133 1.35 2.87 0.04
N TYR A 134 1.44 3.62 -1.05
CA TYR A 134 0.49 4.66 -1.44
C TYR A 134 -0.21 4.26 -2.74
N ILE A 135 -1.54 4.15 -2.70
CA ILE A 135 -2.35 3.85 -3.88
C ILE A 135 -3.08 5.12 -4.28
N ASN A 136 -2.69 5.68 -5.42
CA ASN A 136 -3.34 6.83 -6.02
C ASN A 136 -4.22 6.35 -7.19
N GLN A 137 -5.50 6.76 -7.17
CA GLN A 137 -6.47 6.48 -8.23
C GLN A 137 -6.85 7.78 -8.90
N ILE A 138 -6.18 8.10 -10.00
CA ILE A 138 -6.40 9.33 -10.76
C ILE A 138 -7.61 9.12 -11.67
N LYS A 139 -8.71 9.78 -11.34
CA LYS A 139 -9.97 9.73 -12.10
C LYS A 139 -10.18 11.05 -12.80
N ILE A 140 -10.37 10.98 -14.13
CA ILE A 140 -10.59 12.16 -14.97
C ILE A 140 -11.97 12.04 -15.61
N ASP A 141 -12.81 13.04 -15.36
CA ASP A 141 -14.17 13.11 -15.91
C ASP A 141 -14.16 13.76 -17.31
N GLU A 142 -13.61 13.04 -18.27
CA GLU A 142 -13.59 13.41 -19.69
C GLU A 142 -14.08 12.20 -20.51
N PRO A 143 -14.80 12.41 -21.63
CA PRO A 143 -15.27 11.30 -22.45
C PRO A 143 -14.13 10.43 -23.03
N LYS A 144 -12.98 11.04 -23.29
CA LYS A 144 -11.76 10.41 -23.75
C LYS A 144 -10.56 11.15 -23.16
N VAL A 145 -9.82 10.46 -22.30
CA VAL A 145 -8.66 11.03 -21.61
C VAL A 145 -7.41 10.87 -22.44
N ASP A 146 -6.69 11.95 -22.65
CA ASP A 146 -5.30 11.93 -23.06
C ASP A 146 -4.42 11.92 -21.79
N TRP A 147 -3.98 10.73 -21.40
CA TRP A 147 -3.18 10.57 -20.19
C TRP A 147 -1.85 11.34 -20.23
N SER A 148 -1.29 11.63 -21.42
CA SER A 148 -0.06 12.40 -21.53
C SER A 148 -0.21 13.87 -21.09
N LYS A 149 -1.43 14.38 -21.01
CA LYS A 149 -1.73 15.70 -20.44
C LYS A 149 -1.51 15.72 -18.92
N TYR A 150 -1.81 14.62 -18.24
CA TYR A 150 -1.86 14.54 -16.77
C TYR A 150 -0.65 13.83 -16.14
N LEU A 151 -0.02 12.94 -16.89
CA LEU A 151 1.06 12.08 -16.41
C LEU A 151 2.33 12.25 -17.23
N ALA A 152 3.46 11.95 -16.61
CA ALA A 152 4.76 11.97 -17.27
C ALA A 152 4.75 11.10 -18.54
N PRO A 153 5.40 11.54 -19.62
CA PRO A 153 5.38 10.84 -20.92
C PRO A 153 5.81 9.37 -20.81
N GLU A 154 6.77 9.08 -19.94
CA GLU A 154 7.33 7.74 -19.71
C GLU A 154 6.28 6.74 -19.19
N LEU A 155 5.24 7.24 -18.53
CA LEU A 155 4.17 6.40 -17.98
C LEU A 155 3.03 6.18 -18.99
N THR A 156 3.02 6.92 -20.09
CA THR A 156 1.90 6.95 -21.04
C THR A 156 2.26 6.42 -22.43
N ASP A 157 3.48 5.95 -22.66
CA ASP A 157 3.96 5.51 -23.97
C ASP A 157 3.15 4.35 -24.55
N SER A 158 2.60 3.46 -23.72
CA SER A 158 1.72 2.38 -24.18
C SER A 158 0.46 2.88 -24.91
N PHE A 159 -0.01 4.09 -24.61
CA PHE A 159 -1.18 4.69 -25.25
C PHE A 159 -0.87 5.37 -26.59
N LYS A 160 0.41 5.46 -26.97
CA LYS A 160 0.88 5.93 -28.29
C LYS A 160 1.03 4.80 -29.28
N PHE A 161 0.88 3.54 -28.82
CA PHE A 161 1.00 2.36 -29.68
C PHE A 161 -0.17 2.30 -30.70
N GLU A 162 0.12 1.89 -31.93
CA GLU A 162 -0.92 1.68 -32.95
C GLU A 162 -1.95 0.66 -32.47
N GLY A 163 -3.23 1.01 -32.43
CA GLY A 163 -4.29 0.16 -31.89
C GLY A 163 -4.53 0.36 -30.37
N ALA A 164 -3.97 1.39 -29.77
CA ALA A 164 -4.15 1.68 -28.33
C ALA A 164 -5.64 1.83 -27.92
N GLU A 165 -6.51 2.19 -28.87
CA GLU A 165 -7.97 2.24 -28.64
C GLU A 165 -8.59 0.87 -28.31
N LYS A 166 -7.86 -0.21 -28.55
CA LYS A 166 -8.25 -1.60 -28.22
C LYS A 166 -7.75 -2.06 -26.86
N ILE A 167 -6.92 -1.26 -26.17
CA ILE A 167 -6.41 -1.61 -24.85
C ILE A 167 -7.61 -1.83 -23.92
N ARG A 168 -7.57 -2.93 -23.17
CA ARG A 168 -8.54 -3.26 -22.11
C ARG A 168 -7.94 -3.18 -20.71
N ARG A 169 -6.62 -3.33 -20.63
CA ARG A 169 -5.81 -3.20 -19.42
C ARG A 169 -4.37 -2.94 -19.85
N SER A 170 -3.70 -2.05 -19.13
CA SER A 170 -2.27 -1.79 -19.33
C SER A 170 -1.66 -1.55 -17.96
N MET A 171 -0.85 -2.49 -17.47
CA MET A 171 -0.19 -2.39 -16.16
C MET A 171 1.30 -2.63 -16.35
N HIS A 172 2.09 -1.79 -15.72
CA HIS A 172 3.54 -1.80 -15.74
C HIS A 172 4.07 -1.88 -14.31
N SER A 173 5.25 -2.46 -14.15
CA SER A 173 5.92 -2.59 -12.85
C SER A 173 7.41 -2.27 -13.00
N MET A 174 7.93 -1.44 -12.10
CA MET A 174 9.35 -1.12 -11.97
C MET A 174 9.77 -1.24 -10.51
N ILE A 175 10.98 -1.72 -10.27
CA ILE A 175 11.58 -1.76 -8.93
C ILE A 175 12.82 -0.89 -8.96
N PHE A 176 12.88 0.07 -8.05
CA PHE A 176 14.03 0.94 -7.85
C PHE A 176 14.71 0.57 -6.54
N ILE A 177 16.01 0.42 -6.56
CA ILE A 177 16.85 0.31 -5.35
C ILE A 177 17.43 1.70 -5.11
N GLU A 178 16.91 2.39 -4.09
CA GLU A 178 17.32 3.77 -3.79
C GLU A 178 18.62 3.81 -2.99
N ASP A 179 18.74 2.90 -2.03
CA ASP A 179 19.94 2.71 -1.22
C ASP A 179 19.92 1.33 -0.54
N ASP A 180 20.86 1.10 0.38
CA ASP A 180 21.02 -0.20 1.04
C ASP A 180 19.79 -0.67 1.84
N ASP A 181 18.93 0.25 2.28
CA ASP A 181 17.76 -0.09 3.11
C ASP A 181 16.41 0.35 2.53
N LEU A 182 16.37 0.83 1.28
CA LEU A 182 15.15 1.30 0.63
C LEU A 182 15.06 0.82 -0.82
N ALA A 183 14.01 0.06 -1.09
CA ALA A 183 13.53 -0.21 -2.44
C ALA A 183 12.15 0.40 -2.64
N VAL A 184 11.80 0.76 -3.89
CA VAL A 184 10.48 1.24 -4.28
C VAL A 184 9.96 0.38 -5.42
N ASN A 185 8.86 -0.33 -5.17
CA ASN A 185 8.10 -1.00 -6.21
C ASN A 185 7.04 0.00 -6.73
N PHE A 186 7.11 0.33 -8.01
CA PHE A 186 6.23 1.26 -8.67
C PHE A 186 5.41 0.56 -9.74
N ASN A 187 4.13 0.34 -9.44
CA ASN A 187 3.16 -0.20 -10.39
C ASN A 187 2.27 0.93 -10.89
N TYR A 188 2.02 0.97 -12.20
CA TYR A 188 1.18 2.01 -12.78
C TYR A 188 0.44 1.54 -14.02
N GLY A 189 -0.66 2.21 -14.33
CA GLY A 189 -1.42 1.97 -15.54
C GLY A 189 -2.93 2.00 -15.37
N VAL A 190 -3.64 1.54 -16.40
CA VAL A 190 -5.10 1.40 -16.40
C VAL A 190 -5.47 -0.02 -16.01
N TYR A 191 -5.98 -0.19 -14.79
CA TYR A 191 -6.29 -1.50 -14.22
C TYR A 191 -7.50 -2.17 -14.87
N ASN A 192 -8.58 -1.42 -15.14
CA ASN A 192 -9.88 -1.90 -15.61
C ASN A 192 -10.44 -3.05 -14.75
N ARG A 193 -11.19 -2.70 -13.71
CA ARG A 193 -11.80 -3.69 -12.79
C ARG A 193 -12.81 -4.63 -13.47
N TYR A 194 -13.34 -4.24 -14.64
CA TYR A 194 -14.31 -5.03 -15.41
C TYR A 194 -13.68 -5.85 -16.55
N PHE A 195 -12.34 -5.98 -16.56
CA PHE A 195 -11.66 -6.80 -17.56
C PHE A 195 -12.30 -8.20 -17.65
N PRO A 196 -12.57 -8.74 -18.88
CA PRO A 196 -12.15 -8.29 -20.21
C PRO A 196 -13.09 -7.27 -20.91
N ALA A 197 -14.10 -6.75 -20.25
CA ALA A 197 -14.97 -5.73 -20.82
C ALA A 197 -14.17 -4.47 -21.24
N PRO A 198 -14.71 -3.64 -22.15
CA PRO A 198 -14.13 -2.34 -22.46
C PRO A 198 -13.91 -1.46 -21.21
N ILE A 199 -12.91 -0.61 -21.27
CA ILE A 199 -12.69 0.41 -20.23
C ILE A 199 -13.90 1.33 -20.20
N SER A 200 -14.57 1.42 -19.04
CA SER A 200 -15.74 2.27 -18.79
C SER A 200 -15.46 3.43 -17.84
N GLU A 201 -14.36 3.34 -17.09
CA GLU A 201 -13.92 4.39 -16.16
C GLU A 201 -12.54 4.88 -16.57
N ASN A 202 -12.39 6.20 -16.71
CA ASN A 202 -11.10 6.82 -16.97
C ASN A 202 -10.30 6.92 -15.65
N GLU A 203 -9.69 5.80 -15.27
CA GLU A 203 -8.92 5.64 -14.04
C GLU A 203 -7.51 5.17 -14.36
N PHE A 204 -6.51 5.91 -13.86
CA PHE A 204 -5.11 5.54 -13.91
C PHE A 204 -4.59 5.34 -12.48
N ILE A 205 -3.90 4.25 -12.24
CA ILE A 205 -3.37 3.91 -10.93
C ILE A 205 -1.88 4.23 -10.90
N LEU A 206 -1.44 4.93 -9.83
CA LEU A 206 -0.05 5.00 -9.39
C LEU A 206 0.02 4.32 -8.03
N ASP A 207 0.59 3.13 -7.99
CA ASP A 207 0.74 2.28 -6.81
C ASP A 207 2.21 2.20 -6.45
N LEU A 208 2.58 2.90 -5.41
CA LEU A 208 3.95 3.13 -4.95
C LEU A 208 4.16 2.44 -3.61
N ASP A 209 5.11 1.53 -3.52
CA ASP A 209 5.39 0.72 -2.33
C ASP A 209 6.88 0.80 -1.97
N ALA A 210 7.21 1.60 -0.95
CA ALA A 210 8.55 1.74 -0.40
C ALA A 210 8.77 0.70 0.70
N TYR A 211 9.88 -0.04 0.66
CA TYR A 211 10.09 -1.13 1.61
C TYR A 211 11.58 -1.41 1.87
N THR A 212 11.83 -2.07 3.02
CA THR A 212 13.14 -2.69 3.30
C THR A 212 13.28 -3.98 2.50
N HIS A 213 14.44 -4.19 1.86
CA HIS A 213 14.71 -5.42 1.10
C HIS A 213 15.62 -6.41 1.85
N TYR A 214 15.76 -6.22 3.17
CA TYR A 214 16.40 -7.13 4.13
C TYR A 214 15.71 -7.05 5.49
N SER A 215 15.97 -8.04 6.35
CA SER A 215 15.41 -8.08 7.70
C SER A 215 16.02 -7.01 8.59
N ILE A 216 15.18 -6.38 9.41
CA ILE A 216 15.55 -5.36 10.39
C ILE A 216 15.13 -5.81 11.81
N GLU A 217 15.73 -5.22 12.82
CA GLU A 217 15.29 -5.41 14.20
C GLU A 217 13.92 -4.75 14.44
N VAL A 218 13.19 -5.25 15.45
CA VAL A 218 11.96 -4.61 15.92
C VAL A 218 12.32 -3.36 16.69
N GLU A 219 12.26 -2.22 16.04
CA GLU A 219 12.56 -0.90 16.57
C GLU A 219 11.45 0.11 16.20
N ASN A 220 11.49 1.32 16.77
CA ASN A 220 10.53 2.36 16.41
C ASN A 220 10.60 2.68 14.90
N PRO A 221 9.51 2.47 14.13
CA PRO A 221 9.53 2.55 12.68
C PRO A 221 9.47 3.99 12.13
N VAL A 222 9.26 5.00 13.00
CA VAL A 222 8.88 6.37 12.60
C VAL A 222 9.87 6.99 11.62
N GLU A 223 11.17 6.92 11.89
CA GLU A 223 12.17 7.55 11.03
C GLU A 223 12.26 6.85 9.66
N ARG A 224 12.15 5.51 9.61
CA ARG A 224 12.10 4.77 8.34
C ARG A 224 10.84 5.11 7.55
N LEU A 225 9.69 5.19 8.21
CA LEU A 225 8.42 5.54 7.56
C LEU A 225 8.43 6.98 7.03
N LYS A 226 9.08 7.92 7.70
CA LYS A 226 9.30 9.28 7.17
C LYS A 226 10.17 9.26 5.91
N LYS A 227 11.26 8.48 5.92
CA LYS A 227 12.13 8.28 4.75
C LYS A 227 11.33 7.68 3.58
N PHE A 228 10.54 6.65 3.83
CA PHE A 228 9.68 6.00 2.83
C PHE A 228 8.65 6.97 2.26
N SER A 229 7.91 7.68 3.13
CA SER A 229 6.93 8.68 2.70
C SER A 229 7.55 9.75 1.81
N LYS A 230 8.76 10.22 2.13
CA LYS A 230 9.48 11.19 1.30
C LYS A 230 9.82 10.60 -0.08
N ALA A 231 10.31 9.38 -0.14
CA ALA A 231 10.60 8.70 -1.41
C ALA A 231 9.33 8.56 -2.28
N LEU A 232 8.23 8.08 -1.68
CA LEU A 232 6.95 7.92 -2.38
C LEU A 232 6.42 9.25 -2.92
N ALA A 233 6.54 10.33 -2.15
CA ALA A 233 6.16 11.67 -2.59
C ALA A 233 7.01 12.14 -3.79
N ILE A 234 8.30 11.87 -3.80
CA ILE A 234 9.19 12.20 -4.92
C ILE A 234 8.77 11.44 -6.19
N TYR A 235 8.48 10.14 -6.08
CA TYR A 235 8.02 9.34 -7.22
C TYR A 235 6.67 9.82 -7.74
N PHE A 236 5.73 10.13 -6.86
CA PHE A 236 4.45 10.71 -7.24
C PHE A 236 4.64 12.04 -8.00
N GLU A 237 5.43 12.96 -7.46
CA GLU A 237 5.69 14.26 -8.08
C GLU A 237 6.39 14.17 -9.46
N LYS A 238 7.26 13.18 -9.64
CA LYS A 238 7.89 12.88 -10.94
C LYS A 238 6.90 12.26 -11.94
N SER A 239 5.84 11.63 -11.46
CA SER A 239 4.85 10.93 -12.30
C SER A 239 3.78 11.84 -12.88
N ILE A 240 3.60 13.05 -12.34
CA ILE A 240 2.50 13.94 -12.69
C ILE A 240 2.97 15.21 -13.41
N THR A 241 2.11 15.75 -14.28
CA THR A 241 2.35 17.00 -14.99
C THR A 241 1.84 18.21 -14.19
N GLU A 242 2.13 19.41 -14.70
CA GLU A 242 1.57 20.63 -14.14
C GLU A 242 0.04 20.70 -14.28
N ASP A 243 -0.53 20.18 -15.37
CA ASP A 243 -1.97 20.14 -15.58
C ASP A 243 -2.66 19.31 -14.48
N LEU A 244 -2.09 18.17 -14.07
CA LEU A 244 -2.65 17.41 -12.96
C LEU A 244 -2.50 18.15 -11.62
N ARG A 245 -1.37 18.82 -11.37
CA ARG A 245 -1.17 19.63 -10.15
C ARG A 245 -2.22 20.74 -10.03
N GLN A 246 -2.56 21.39 -11.15
CA GLN A 246 -3.60 22.43 -11.15
C GLN A 246 -4.98 21.87 -10.77
N THR A 247 -5.33 20.65 -11.22
CA THR A 247 -6.60 20.01 -10.82
C THR A 247 -6.61 19.63 -9.34
N MET A 248 -5.45 19.36 -8.75
CA MET A 248 -5.29 18.98 -7.34
C MET A 248 -5.31 20.19 -6.40
N GLU A 249 -5.15 21.41 -6.89
CA GLU A 249 -5.11 22.65 -6.12
C GLU A 249 -4.04 22.59 -4.98
N VAL A 250 -2.83 23.07 -5.29
CA VAL A 250 -1.74 23.14 -4.28
C VAL A 250 -2.17 24.01 -3.10
N ILE A 251 -2.02 23.50 -1.89
CA ILE A 251 -2.19 24.30 -0.68
C ILE A 251 -0.85 24.96 -0.40
N ASP A 252 -0.77 26.30 -0.58
CA ASP A 252 0.38 27.07 -0.12
C ASP A 252 0.40 27.09 1.43
N GLU A 253 1.57 26.80 2.01
CA GLU A 253 1.82 26.98 3.46
C GLU A 253 2.17 28.41 3.79
#